data_7ba4a1acf52166247b0bdfa0b659d17a
#
_entry.id   7ba4a1acf52166247b0bdfa0b659d17a
#
_cell.length_a   1.000
_cell.length_b   1.000
_cell.length_c   1.000
_cell.angle_alpha   90.00
_cell.angle_beta   90.00
_cell.angle_gamma   90.00
#
_symmetry.space_group_name_H-M   'P 1'
#
loop_
_entity.id
_entity.type
_entity.pdbx_description
1 polymer ?
#
loop_
_entity_poly.entity_id
_entity_poly.type
_entity_poly.pdbx_seq_one_letter_code
_entity_poly.pdbx_strand_id
1 'polypeptide(L)'
;MDDVVIHRESTPLDSDPVRPWLASLPRVLERSCACLSPESAVAMLDFVTTNHLCDIAELHIPSFGPTSSRLQQAIKHSVRGSRSILETCARLQLEDAGIRVQVGVPIPGVGEVDMIVFDRLIIELDGWAFHKDKLQRARDLERDRRLVELGFLVVRFEYEAVMTNCTFVSEVLAMRDHALALERPALDYSSWSFL
;
A
#
# COMPACT_ATOMS: atom_id res chain seq x y z
N MET A 1 -8.92 30.65 -4.08
CA MET A 1 -9.21 29.69 -5.19
C MET A 1 -7.91 29.25 -5.87
N ASP A 2 -6.86 29.06 -5.10
CA ASP A 2 -5.52 28.90 -5.66
C ASP A 2 -5.09 27.42 -5.84
N ASP A 3 -6.01 26.45 -5.64
CA ASP A 3 -5.71 25.01 -5.68
C ASP A 3 -6.35 24.26 -6.86
N VAL A 4 -6.74 24.97 -7.93
CA VAL A 4 -7.34 24.33 -9.11
C VAL A 4 -6.28 24.22 -10.21
N VAL A 5 -5.91 23.00 -10.58
CA VAL A 5 -5.05 22.72 -11.72
C VAL A 5 -5.92 22.45 -12.94
N ILE A 6 -5.79 23.29 -13.98
CA ILE A 6 -6.52 23.14 -15.23
C ILE A 6 -5.66 22.40 -16.25
N HIS A 7 -6.10 21.19 -16.63
CA HIS A 7 -5.49 20.44 -17.72
C HIS A 7 -6.20 20.77 -19.04
N ARG A 8 -5.42 21.15 -20.06
CA ARG A 8 -5.92 21.33 -21.43
C ARG A 8 -5.52 20.14 -22.28
N GLU A 9 -6.45 19.61 -23.02
CA GLU A 9 -6.26 18.48 -23.91
C GLU A 9 -6.62 18.81 -25.35
N SER A 10 -5.87 18.27 -26.28
CA SER A 10 -6.10 18.43 -27.72
C SER A 10 -6.99 17.33 -28.30
N THR A 11 -7.20 16.25 -27.56
CA THR A 11 -8.04 15.12 -27.97
C THR A 11 -9.37 15.13 -27.20
N PRO A 12 -10.46 14.65 -27.81
CA PRO A 12 -11.72 14.46 -27.09
C PRO A 12 -11.51 13.61 -25.84
N LEU A 13 -12.16 14.02 -24.73
CA LEU A 13 -12.15 13.25 -23.49
C LEU A 13 -12.86 11.93 -23.73
N ASP A 14 -12.21 10.84 -23.36
CA ASP A 14 -12.89 9.60 -23.11
C ASP A 14 -13.74 9.76 -21.84
N SER A 15 -15.05 9.75 -22.00
CA SER A 15 -15.99 10.06 -20.94
C SER A 15 -16.84 8.86 -20.57
N ASP A 16 -17.38 8.90 -19.35
CA ASP A 16 -18.37 7.91 -18.90
C ASP A 16 -19.56 7.88 -19.87
N PRO A 17 -19.93 6.70 -20.44
CA PRO A 17 -20.99 6.63 -21.45
C PRO A 17 -22.38 7.02 -20.93
N VAL A 18 -22.61 6.93 -19.63
CA VAL A 18 -23.88 7.30 -18.99
C VAL A 18 -23.83 8.77 -18.52
N ARG A 19 -22.65 9.24 -18.17
CA ARG A 19 -22.44 10.60 -17.65
C ARG A 19 -21.34 11.29 -18.46
N PRO A 20 -21.66 11.80 -19.64
CA PRO A 20 -20.66 12.31 -20.58
C PRO A 20 -19.86 13.54 -20.09
N TRP A 21 -20.28 14.13 -18.96
CA TRP A 21 -19.52 15.19 -18.27
C TRP A 21 -18.47 14.66 -17.28
N LEU A 22 -18.40 13.33 -17.06
CA LEU A 22 -17.37 12.68 -16.26
C LEU A 22 -16.34 12.04 -17.19
N ALA A 23 -15.06 12.28 -16.92
CA ALA A 23 -13.99 11.52 -17.54
C ALA A 23 -14.07 10.05 -17.10
N SER A 24 -13.66 9.13 -17.98
CA SER A 24 -13.54 7.72 -17.64
C SER A 24 -12.50 7.51 -16.52
N LEU A 25 -12.66 6.45 -15.72
CA LEU A 25 -11.73 6.17 -14.64
C LEU A 25 -10.28 6.02 -15.13
N PRO A 26 -9.98 5.27 -16.21
CA PRO A 26 -8.62 5.20 -16.76
C PRO A 26 -8.04 6.59 -17.04
N ARG A 27 -8.84 7.47 -17.65
CA ARG A 27 -8.40 8.83 -17.98
C ARG A 27 -8.09 9.67 -16.75
N VAL A 28 -8.91 9.55 -15.71
CA VAL A 28 -8.66 10.21 -14.42
C VAL A 28 -7.33 9.72 -13.82
N LEU A 29 -7.08 8.41 -13.81
CA LEU A 29 -5.85 7.84 -13.26
C LEU A 29 -4.61 8.33 -14.02
N GLU A 30 -4.63 8.27 -15.35
CA GLU A 30 -3.54 8.74 -16.20
C GLU A 30 -3.18 10.21 -15.92
N ARG A 31 -4.19 11.05 -15.80
CA ARG A 31 -3.98 12.49 -15.55
C ARG A 31 -3.57 12.81 -14.13
N SER A 32 -4.14 12.12 -13.16
CA SER A 32 -3.78 12.31 -11.75
C SER A 32 -2.31 12.00 -11.49
N CYS A 33 -1.74 10.98 -12.14
CA CYS A 33 -0.31 10.66 -12.03
C CYS A 33 0.61 11.81 -12.45
N ALA A 34 0.15 12.72 -13.31
CA ALA A 34 0.94 13.88 -13.70
C ALA A 34 1.03 14.97 -12.62
N CYS A 35 0.04 15.01 -11.70
CA CYS A 35 -0.13 16.06 -10.70
C CYS A 35 0.22 15.63 -9.30
N LEU A 36 0.08 14.35 -8.99
CA LEU A 36 0.33 13.79 -7.67
C LEU A 36 1.84 13.64 -7.42
N SER A 37 2.21 13.56 -6.13
CA SER A 37 3.53 13.07 -5.76
C SER A 37 3.71 11.63 -6.25
N PRO A 38 4.95 11.13 -6.44
CA PRO A 38 5.19 9.75 -6.84
C PRO A 38 4.47 8.73 -5.92
N GLU A 39 4.56 8.92 -4.60
CA GLU A 39 3.96 8.05 -3.61
C GLU A 39 2.43 8.09 -3.69
N SER A 40 1.85 9.28 -3.84
CA SER A 40 0.40 9.45 -4.00
C SER A 40 -0.12 8.81 -5.29
N ALA A 41 0.65 8.89 -6.38
CA ALA A 41 0.30 8.23 -7.64
C ALA A 41 0.31 6.71 -7.49
N VAL A 42 1.32 6.14 -6.83
CA VAL A 42 1.38 4.71 -6.53
C VAL A 42 0.22 4.30 -5.62
N ALA A 43 -0.04 5.04 -4.54
CA ALA A 43 -1.14 4.74 -3.61
C ALA A 43 -2.52 4.75 -4.29
N MET A 44 -2.74 5.68 -5.21
CA MET A 44 -3.96 5.71 -6.02
C MET A 44 -4.10 4.44 -6.87
N LEU A 45 -3.03 3.99 -7.53
CA LEU A 45 -3.04 2.77 -8.33
C LEU A 45 -3.16 1.51 -7.46
N ASP A 46 -2.50 1.45 -6.31
CA ASP A 46 -2.65 0.37 -5.32
C ASP A 46 -4.11 0.22 -4.89
N PHE A 47 -4.76 1.34 -4.56
CA PHE A 47 -6.18 1.35 -4.17
C PHE A 47 -7.08 0.82 -5.29
N VAL A 48 -6.87 1.29 -6.51
CA VAL A 48 -7.67 0.89 -7.68
C VAL A 48 -7.49 -0.60 -7.98
N THR A 49 -6.25 -1.10 -7.92
CA THR A 49 -5.91 -2.50 -8.16
C THR A 49 -6.46 -3.41 -7.06
N THR A 50 -6.30 -3.01 -5.80
CA THR A 50 -6.78 -3.77 -4.63
C THR A 50 -8.29 -3.91 -4.64
N ASN A 51 -9.01 -2.85 -5.05
CA ASN A 51 -10.47 -2.84 -5.08
C ASN A 51 -11.07 -3.28 -6.45
N HIS A 52 -10.25 -3.74 -7.39
CA HIS A 52 -10.69 -4.18 -8.74
C HIS A 52 -11.53 -3.13 -9.49
N LEU A 53 -11.19 -1.86 -9.36
CA LEU A 53 -11.95 -0.77 -9.99
C LEU A 53 -11.55 -0.54 -11.45
N CYS A 54 -10.30 -0.84 -11.79
CA CYS A 54 -9.75 -0.71 -13.14
C CYS A 54 -8.55 -1.64 -13.28
N ASP A 55 -8.37 -2.20 -14.46
CA ASP A 55 -7.12 -2.88 -14.79
C ASP A 55 -6.07 -1.84 -15.20
N ILE A 56 -5.01 -1.71 -14.40
CA ILE A 56 -3.94 -0.77 -14.68
C ILE A 56 -3.16 -1.10 -15.95
N ALA A 57 -3.25 -2.34 -16.47
CA ALA A 57 -2.68 -2.73 -17.77
C ALA A 57 -3.40 -2.08 -18.95
N GLU A 58 -4.64 -1.64 -18.75
CA GLU A 58 -5.43 -0.94 -19.79
C GLU A 58 -5.13 0.57 -19.85
N LEU A 59 -4.35 1.11 -18.91
CA LEU A 59 -4.01 2.52 -18.91
C LEU A 59 -3.17 2.88 -20.13
N HIS A 60 -3.59 3.93 -20.83
CA HIS A 60 -2.84 4.43 -21.99
C HIS A 60 -1.62 5.22 -21.54
N ILE A 61 -0.44 4.69 -21.82
CA ILE A 61 0.82 5.36 -21.55
C ILE A 61 1.18 6.21 -22.76
N PRO A 62 1.20 7.56 -22.63
CA PRO A 62 1.64 8.42 -23.71
C PRO A 62 3.06 8.06 -24.18
N SER A 63 3.34 8.13 -25.48
CA SER A 63 4.65 7.76 -26.02
C SER A 63 5.79 8.63 -25.51
N PHE A 64 5.50 9.88 -25.12
CA PHE A 64 6.51 10.87 -24.70
C PHE A 64 5.96 11.80 -23.62
N GLY A 65 6.89 12.40 -22.86
CA GLY A 65 6.63 13.50 -21.93
C GLY A 65 6.63 13.11 -20.46
N PRO A 66 6.59 14.10 -19.55
CA PRO A 66 6.67 13.87 -18.10
C PRO A 66 5.55 12.99 -17.54
N THR A 67 4.36 13.07 -18.10
CA THR A 67 3.20 12.24 -17.71
C THR A 67 3.47 10.78 -18.00
N SER A 68 4.11 10.46 -19.14
CA SER A 68 4.48 9.09 -19.49
C SER A 68 5.41 8.46 -18.46
N SER A 69 6.50 9.14 -18.11
CA SER A 69 7.47 8.60 -17.16
C SER A 69 6.89 8.43 -15.75
N ARG A 70 6.08 9.39 -15.28
CA ARG A 70 5.42 9.32 -13.98
C ARG A 70 4.40 8.18 -13.90
N LEU A 71 3.58 8.02 -14.94
CA LEU A 71 2.62 6.93 -15.01
C LEU A 71 3.32 5.57 -15.06
N GLN A 72 4.37 5.44 -15.88
CA GLN A 72 5.17 4.21 -15.94
C GLN A 72 5.80 3.86 -14.59
N GLN A 73 6.36 4.85 -13.88
CA GLN A 73 6.90 4.64 -12.54
C GLN A 73 5.82 4.23 -11.54
N ALA A 74 4.67 4.90 -11.55
CA ALA A 74 3.56 4.54 -10.66
C ALA A 74 3.07 3.11 -10.93
N ILE A 75 2.88 2.72 -12.19
CA ILE A 75 2.50 1.34 -12.56
C ILE A 75 3.55 0.33 -12.11
N LYS A 76 4.83 0.62 -12.33
CA LYS A 76 5.94 -0.26 -11.96
C LYS A 76 5.99 -0.56 -10.46
N HIS A 77 5.68 0.43 -9.63
CA HIS A 77 5.73 0.32 -8.18
C HIS A 77 4.36 -0.02 -7.54
N SER A 78 3.30 -0.06 -8.34
CA SER A 78 1.98 -0.42 -7.84
C SER A 78 1.90 -1.90 -7.54
N VAL A 79 1.25 -2.22 -6.42
CA VAL A 79 0.98 -3.59 -5.99
C VAL A 79 -0.46 -3.73 -5.51
N ARG A 80 -0.94 -4.95 -5.50
CA ARG A 80 -2.21 -5.29 -4.86
C ARG A 80 -1.98 -5.59 -3.39
N GLY A 81 -2.88 -5.13 -2.51
CA GLY A 81 -2.85 -5.42 -1.08
C GLY A 81 -2.64 -4.21 -0.20
N SER A 82 -2.02 -3.11 -0.69
CA SER A 82 -2.00 -1.85 0.05
C SER A 82 -3.37 -1.17 -0.03
N ARG A 83 -3.92 -0.77 1.10
CA ARG A 83 -5.27 -0.20 1.22
C ARG A 83 -5.29 1.27 1.59
N SER A 84 -4.15 1.77 2.03
CA SER A 84 -3.99 3.16 2.45
C SER A 84 -2.72 3.77 1.89
N ILE A 85 -2.69 5.10 1.83
CA ILE A 85 -1.47 5.83 1.45
C ILE A 85 -0.34 5.58 2.44
N LEU A 86 -0.66 5.37 3.72
CA LEU A 86 0.33 5.07 4.76
C LEU A 86 1.02 3.73 4.49
N GLU A 87 0.26 2.69 4.14
CA GLU A 87 0.80 1.40 3.75
C GLU A 87 1.66 1.49 2.49
N THR A 88 1.22 2.21 1.47
CA THR A 88 2.01 2.42 0.26
C THR A 88 3.32 3.14 0.57
N CYS A 89 3.30 4.23 1.35
CA CYS A 89 4.50 4.98 1.72
C CYS A 89 5.47 4.13 2.54
N ALA A 90 4.97 3.38 3.53
CA ALA A 90 5.79 2.48 4.33
C ALA A 90 6.44 1.39 3.47
N ARG A 91 5.68 0.76 2.58
CA ARG A 91 6.20 -0.24 1.64
C ARG A 91 7.30 0.33 0.76
N LEU A 92 7.06 1.48 0.12
CA LEU A 92 8.05 2.10 -0.78
C LEU A 92 9.35 2.44 -0.04
N GLN A 93 9.28 2.97 1.19
CA GLN A 93 10.46 3.24 2.01
C GLN A 93 11.26 1.96 2.33
N LEU A 94 10.58 0.85 2.61
CA LEU A 94 11.23 -0.42 2.87
C LEU A 94 11.88 -1.00 1.61
N GLU A 95 11.17 -0.94 0.48
CA GLU A 95 11.67 -1.39 -0.82
C GLU A 95 12.90 -0.57 -1.27
N ASP A 96 12.89 0.74 -1.07
CA ASP A 96 14.03 1.64 -1.34
C ASP A 96 15.24 1.30 -0.44
N ALA A 97 15.00 0.81 0.76
CA ALA A 97 16.04 0.29 1.67
C ALA A 97 16.47 -1.15 1.32
N GLY A 98 15.97 -1.73 0.23
CA GLY A 98 16.31 -3.11 -0.20
C GLY A 98 15.63 -4.19 0.62
N ILE A 99 14.58 -3.87 1.35
CA ILE A 99 13.82 -4.84 2.15
C ILE A 99 12.65 -5.37 1.30
N ARG A 100 12.56 -6.70 1.18
CA ARG A 100 11.41 -7.33 0.54
C ARG A 100 10.19 -7.24 1.45
N VAL A 101 9.10 -6.74 0.91
CA VAL A 101 7.81 -6.56 1.62
C VAL A 101 6.74 -7.43 1.00
N GLN A 102 5.93 -8.08 1.82
CA GLN A 102 4.67 -8.69 1.44
C GLN A 102 3.55 -7.84 2.04
N VAL A 103 2.55 -7.44 1.26
CA VAL A 103 1.47 -6.54 1.68
C VAL A 103 0.12 -7.26 1.65
N GLY A 104 -0.79 -6.87 2.53
CA GLY A 104 -2.15 -7.41 2.57
C GLY A 104 -2.18 -8.92 2.75
N VAL A 105 -1.39 -9.46 3.68
CA VAL A 105 -1.17 -10.90 3.82
C VAL A 105 -2.26 -11.54 4.68
N PRO A 106 -3.10 -12.43 4.13
CA PRO A 106 -4.11 -13.14 4.92
C PRO A 106 -3.45 -14.22 5.78
N ILE A 107 -3.62 -14.16 7.10
CA ILE A 107 -3.16 -15.18 8.05
C ILE A 107 -4.34 -16.07 8.47
N PRO A 108 -4.33 -17.38 8.23
CA PRO A 108 -5.43 -18.27 8.58
C PRO A 108 -5.80 -18.19 10.06
N GLY A 109 -7.08 -17.94 10.32
CA GLY A 109 -7.62 -17.85 11.68
C GLY A 109 -7.28 -16.56 12.43
N VAL A 110 -6.59 -15.59 11.77
CA VAL A 110 -6.23 -14.29 12.33
C VAL A 110 -6.86 -13.14 11.54
N GLY A 111 -6.85 -13.25 10.22
CA GLY A 111 -7.26 -12.19 9.31
C GLY A 111 -6.04 -11.65 8.54
N GLU A 112 -6.25 -10.56 7.84
CA GLU A 112 -5.20 -9.94 7.03
C GLU A 112 -4.33 -9.00 7.87
N VAL A 113 -3.01 -9.02 7.61
CA VAL A 113 -2.02 -8.11 8.19
C VAL A 113 -1.51 -7.15 7.12
N ASP A 114 -1.12 -5.94 7.51
CA ASP A 114 -0.76 -4.91 6.55
C ASP A 114 0.52 -5.30 5.79
N MET A 115 1.58 -5.72 6.51
CA MET A 115 2.84 -6.10 5.89
C MET A 115 3.56 -7.22 6.65
N ILE A 116 4.35 -8.00 5.90
CA ILE A 116 5.35 -8.92 6.46
C ILE A 116 6.69 -8.63 5.82
N VAL A 117 7.72 -8.50 6.66
CA VAL A 117 9.13 -8.41 6.26
C VAL A 117 9.97 -9.46 6.97
N PHE A 118 11.11 -9.82 6.38
CA PHE A 118 12.03 -10.86 6.92
C PHE A 118 11.31 -12.18 7.20
N ASP A 119 10.20 -12.45 6.51
CA ASP A 119 9.34 -13.63 6.66
C ASP A 119 8.68 -13.82 8.05
N ARG A 120 8.83 -12.87 8.99
CA ARG A 120 8.43 -13.02 10.39
C ARG A 120 8.01 -11.78 11.12
N LEU A 121 8.48 -10.63 10.68
CA LEU A 121 8.11 -9.37 11.28
C LEU A 121 6.85 -8.85 10.60
N ILE A 122 5.75 -8.89 11.33
CA ILE A 122 4.49 -8.25 10.93
C ILE A 122 4.55 -6.79 11.33
N ILE A 123 4.27 -5.93 10.38
CA ILE A 123 4.13 -4.50 10.57
C ILE A 123 2.66 -4.14 10.38
N GLU A 124 2.06 -3.58 11.41
CA GLU A 124 0.72 -3.00 11.39
C GLU A 124 0.86 -1.48 11.42
N LEU A 125 0.10 -0.80 10.60
CA LEU A 125 0.15 0.65 10.45
C LEU A 125 -1.13 1.27 11.00
N ASP A 126 -1.04 1.84 12.19
CA ASP A 126 -2.15 2.53 12.80
C ASP A 126 -2.25 3.94 12.19
N GLY A 127 -3.28 4.17 11.39
CA GLY A 127 -3.71 5.51 11.01
C GLY A 127 -4.18 6.29 12.24
N TRP A 128 -4.63 7.53 12.06
CA TRP A 128 -5.12 8.38 13.15
C TRP A 128 -6.09 7.61 14.04
N ALA A 129 -5.72 7.46 15.32
CA ALA A 129 -6.43 6.66 16.30
C ALA A 129 -7.81 7.26 16.60
N PHE A 130 -8.83 6.69 15.98
CA PHE A 130 -10.19 6.81 16.49
C PHE A 130 -10.32 5.98 17.76
N HIS A 131 -11.06 6.48 18.74
CA HIS A 131 -11.33 5.80 20.00
C HIS A 131 -11.82 4.37 19.76
N LYS A 132 -10.92 3.40 19.93
CA LYS A 132 -11.27 1.98 19.82
C LYS A 132 -12.16 1.61 21.01
N ASP A 133 -13.33 1.03 20.74
CA ASP A 133 -14.22 0.47 21.76
C ASP A 133 -13.52 -0.69 22.51
N LYS A 134 -13.94 -0.95 23.77
CA LYS A 134 -13.38 -2.04 24.60
C LYS A 134 -13.45 -3.41 23.93
N LEU A 135 -14.52 -3.67 23.16
CA LEU A 135 -14.68 -4.93 22.41
C LEU A 135 -13.68 -5.06 21.26
N GLN A 136 -13.40 -3.97 20.56
CA GLN A 136 -12.40 -3.95 19.50
C GLN A 136 -11.00 -4.20 20.08
N ARG A 137 -10.68 -3.57 21.20
CA ARG A 137 -9.40 -3.77 21.89
C ARG A 137 -9.18 -5.21 22.35
N ALA A 138 -10.24 -5.89 22.83
CA ALA A 138 -10.14 -7.30 23.21
C ALA A 138 -9.86 -8.20 21.99
N ARG A 139 -10.48 -7.93 20.86
CA ARG A 139 -10.24 -8.66 19.61
C ARG A 139 -8.82 -8.42 19.08
N ASP A 140 -8.33 -7.19 19.14
CA ASP A 140 -6.97 -6.84 18.70
C ASP A 140 -5.94 -7.58 19.56
N LEU A 141 -6.12 -7.64 20.88
CA LEU A 141 -5.25 -8.41 21.78
C LEU A 141 -5.27 -9.92 21.52
N GLU A 142 -6.42 -10.48 21.21
CA GLU A 142 -6.55 -11.90 20.87
C GLU A 142 -5.85 -12.20 19.54
N ARG A 143 -6.01 -11.32 18.56
CA ARG A 143 -5.33 -11.38 17.28
C ARG A 143 -3.82 -11.36 17.45
N ASP A 144 -3.29 -10.45 18.26
CA ASP A 144 -1.86 -10.33 18.52
C ASP A 144 -1.29 -11.59 19.18
N ARG A 145 -1.99 -12.13 20.20
CA ARG A 145 -1.57 -13.39 20.83
C ARG A 145 -1.46 -14.52 19.82
N ARG A 146 -2.43 -14.63 18.92
CA ARG A 146 -2.45 -15.68 17.91
C ARG A 146 -1.31 -15.53 16.90
N LEU A 147 -0.96 -14.32 16.52
CA LEU A 147 0.19 -14.06 15.67
C LEU A 147 1.51 -14.46 16.35
N VAL A 148 1.65 -14.16 17.65
CA VAL A 148 2.81 -14.58 18.45
C VAL A 148 2.87 -16.11 18.59
N GLU A 149 1.74 -16.80 18.83
CA GLU A 149 1.67 -18.26 18.87
C GLU A 149 2.09 -18.91 17.54
N LEU A 150 1.81 -18.23 16.42
CA LEU A 150 2.26 -18.64 15.09
C LEU A 150 3.74 -18.33 14.79
N GLY A 151 4.45 -17.71 15.74
CA GLY A 151 5.87 -17.41 15.63
C GLY A 151 6.20 -16.10 14.91
N PHE A 152 5.22 -15.20 14.79
CA PHE A 152 5.46 -13.86 14.26
C PHE A 152 5.86 -12.87 15.37
N LEU A 153 6.73 -11.95 15.03
CA LEU A 153 6.96 -10.71 15.77
C LEU A 153 6.02 -9.65 15.21
N VAL A 154 5.23 -9.00 16.07
CA VAL A 154 4.26 -7.97 15.63
C VAL A 154 4.69 -6.62 16.16
N VAL A 155 4.77 -5.64 15.29
CA VAL A 155 5.07 -4.25 15.63
C VAL A 155 4.03 -3.32 15.01
N ARG A 156 3.72 -2.23 15.71
CA ARG A 156 2.82 -1.19 15.21
C ARG A 156 3.55 0.11 15.07
N PHE A 157 3.29 0.78 13.96
CA PHE A 157 3.80 2.12 13.70
C PHE A 157 2.64 3.08 13.49
N GLU A 158 2.76 4.23 14.11
CA GLU A 158 1.83 5.34 13.92
C GLU A 158 2.24 6.16 12.69
N TYR A 159 1.29 6.97 12.20
CA TYR A 159 1.46 7.84 11.04
C TYR A 159 2.77 8.64 11.09
N GLU A 160 3.11 9.21 12.25
CA GLU A 160 4.26 10.09 12.43
C GLU A 160 5.60 9.39 12.15
N ALA A 161 5.72 8.13 12.51
CA ALA A 161 6.95 7.34 12.28
C ALA A 161 7.26 7.20 10.79
N VAL A 162 6.22 6.97 9.98
CA VAL A 162 6.34 6.76 8.53
C VAL A 162 6.43 8.08 7.77
N MET A 163 5.54 9.03 8.09
CA MET A 163 5.31 10.21 7.24
C MET A 163 6.08 11.45 7.68
N THR A 164 6.46 11.55 8.95
CA THR A 164 7.01 12.79 9.52
C THR A 164 8.42 12.61 10.07
N ASN A 165 8.62 11.63 10.95
CA ASN A 165 9.87 11.49 11.69
C ASN A 165 10.96 10.74 10.91
N CYS A 166 10.62 10.04 9.84
CA CYS A 166 11.54 9.22 9.03
C CYS A 166 12.32 8.17 9.85
N THR A 167 11.77 7.72 10.99
CA THR A 167 12.41 6.71 11.86
C THR A 167 12.04 5.29 11.49
N PHE A 168 10.96 5.11 10.74
CA PHE A 168 10.32 3.84 10.42
C PHE A 168 11.33 2.77 9.91
N VAL A 169 12.08 3.09 8.85
CA VAL A 169 13.01 2.13 8.24
C VAL A 169 14.11 1.72 9.21
N SER A 170 14.67 2.69 9.97
CA SER A 170 15.74 2.41 10.93
C SER A 170 15.24 1.54 12.09
N GLU A 171 14.02 1.74 12.55
CA GLU A 171 13.40 0.93 13.59
C GLU A 171 13.11 -0.50 13.09
N VAL A 172 12.61 -0.65 11.86
CA VAL A 172 12.40 -1.98 11.23
C VAL A 172 13.72 -2.71 11.07
N LEU A 173 14.79 -2.03 10.62
CA LEU A 173 16.12 -2.63 10.50
C LEU A 173 16.71 -3.05 11.86
N ALA A 174 16.48 -2.29 12.92
CA ALA A 174 16.91 -2.66 14.27
C ALA A 174 16.25 -3.97 14.78
N MET A 175 15.07 -4.30 14.29
CA MET A 175 14.33 -5.53 14.64
C MET A 175 14.73 -6.74 13.78
N ARG A 176 15.51 -6.53 12.73
CA ARG A 176 15.86 -7.57 11.75
C ARG A 176 16.48 -8.81 12.38
N ASP A 177 17.49 -8.62 13.22
CA ASP A 177 18.25 -9.76 13.80
C ASP A 177 17.37 -10.55 14.77
N HIS A 178 16.47 -9.87 15.50
CA HIS A 178 15.47 -10.53 16.33
C HIS A 178 14.49 -11.34 15.50
N ALA A 179 13.97 -10.76 14.41
CA ALA A 179 13.05 -11.46 13.52
C ALA A 179 13.71 -12.69 12.88
N LEU A 180 14.96 -12.59 12.45
CA LEU A 180 15.69 -13.70 11.83
C LEU A 180 16.10 -14.79 12.83
N ALA A 181 16.23 -14.46 14.12
CA ALA A 181 16.60 -15.42 15.17
C ALA A 181 15.41 -16.28 15.63
N LEU A 182 14.17 -15.90 15.32
CA LEU A 182 13.01 -16.71 15.66
C LEU A 182 13.00 -18.01 14.83
N GLU A 183 12.54 -19.10 15.43
CA GLU A 183 12.30 -20.36 14.71
C GLU A 183 11.21 -20.12 13.63
N ARG A 184 11.27 -20.86 12.52
CA ARG A 184 10.31 -20.67 11.44
C ARG A 184 8.87 -20.85 11.93
N PRO A 185 7.92 -19.97 11.56
CA PRO A 185 6.52 -20.21 11.84
C PRO A 185 6.10 -21.59 11.35
N ALA A 186 5.20 -22.23 12.07
CA ALA A 186 4.67 -23.54 11.70
C ALA A 186 3.90 -23.53 10.35
N LEU A 187 3.61 -22.36 9.82
CA LEU A 187 2.90 -22.15 8.56
C LEU A 187 3.90 -21.80 7.45
N ASP A 188 3.95 -22.65 6.44
CA ASP A 188 4.63 -22.34 5.17
C ASP A 188 3.69 -21.50 4.30
N TYR A 189 3.76 -20.19 4.45
CA TYR A 189 2.99 -19.25 3.64
C TYR A 189 3.62 -18.94 2.28
N SER A 190 4.80 -19.51 1.98
CA SER A 190 5.42 -19.40 0.65
C SER A 190 4.59 -20.09 -0.44
N SER A 191 3.70 -21.01 -0.05
CA SER A 191 2.76 -21.70 -0.92
C SER A 191 1.42 -20.98 -1.08
N TRP A 192 1.18 -19.89 -0.36
CA TRP A 192 -0.05 -19.14 -0.50
C TRP A 192 0.02 -18.32 -1.78
N SER A 193 -0.52 -18.91 -2.85
CA SER A 193 -0.72 -18.22 -4.12
C SER A 193 -1.71 -17.08 -3.88
N PHE A 194 -1.20 -15.88 -3.89
CA PHE A 194 -2.06 -14.69 -3.93
C PHE A 194 -2.69 -14.64 -5.32
N LEU A 195 -3.92 -15.15 -5.42
CA LEU A 195 -4.78 -15.03 -6.60
C LEU A 195 -5.38 -13.63 -6.66
#